data_4a86612cfba81852c0adf4506a4a91cc
#
_entry.id   4a86612cfba81852c0adf4506a4a91cc
#
_cell.length_a   1.000
_cell.length_b   1.000
_cell.length_c   1.000
_cell.angle_alpha   90.00
_cell.angle_beta   90.00
_cell.angle_gamma   90.00
#
_symmetry.space_group_name_H-M   'P 1'
#
loop_
_entity.id
_entity.type
_entity.pdbx_description
1 polymer ?
#
loop_
_entity_poly.entity_id
_entity_poly.type
_entity_poly.pdbx_seq_one_letter_code
_entity_poly.pdbx_strand_id
1 'polypeptide(L)'
;MAELILKKGKEKSLLRRHPWVYDTAVERAVGNPKAGDTVKVVAKDGRFLAWAAYSPVSALRARCWSFREDEVIDDIWFEKKIREAVAARAGLLERTNARRILFGEADGLPGLIVDQYGDWLVTQFQAAGVEAHRELIGRLLLEVTGARGVYDRSDAATRRREGLEVRSEVLVGETAPDVIEIVEDGVKYGVDVRVGHKTGFYIDQRESRLFSTACCGRIPSSSWSRAEGAELLLLYGRIFTGAFKGWCRRSCFRRLVGRGSCDGACQCRKERFYQPSRMAL
;
A
#
# COMPACT_ATOMS: atom_id res chain seq x y z
N MET A 1 -11.39 -27.94 -13.70
CA MET A 1 -10.74 -26.89 -12.89
C MET A 1 -9.26 -26.88 -13.29
N ALA A 2 -8.67 -25.71 -13.47
CA ALA A 2 -7.27 -25.61 -13.86
C ALA A 2 -6.35 -25.86 -12.65
N GLU A 3 -5.20 -26.52 -12.91
CA GLU A 3 -4.24 -26.90 -11.88
C GLU A 3 -2.82 -26.44 -12.25
N LEU A 4 -2.05 -26.09 -11.22
CA LEU A 4 -0.63 -25.77 -11.32
C LEU A 4 0.17 -26.79 -10.51
N ILE A 5 0.89 -27.66 -11.21
CA ILE A 5 1.65 -28.76 -10.60
C ILE A 5 3.07 -28.28 -10.34
N LEU A 6 3.54 -28.40 -9.10
CA LEU A 6 4.89 -28.02 -8.72
C LEU A 6 5.89 -29.16 -8.93
N LYS A 7 7.13 -28.78 -9.24
CA LYS A 7 8.27 -29.69 -9.24
C LYS A 7 8.51 -30.28 -7.85
N LYS A 8 8.94 -31.54 -7.78
CA LYS A 8 9.29 -32.21 -6.51
C LYS A 8 10.28 -31.36 -5.69
N GLY A 9 9.97 -31.13 -4.43
CA GLY A 9 10.79 -30.37 -3.47
C GLY A 9 10.62 -28.85 -3.54
N LYS A 10 9.77 -28.31 -4.46
CA LYS A 10 9.49 -26.87 -4.57
C LYS A 10 8.26 -26.42 -3.79
N GLU A 11 7.55 -27.33 -3.13
CA GLU A 11 6.40 -27.09 -2.29
C GLU A 11 6.74 -26.47 -0.92
N LYS A 12 8.01 -26.44 -0.52
CA LYS A 12 8.44 -26.00 0.84
C LYS A 12 8.04 -24.57 1.20
N SER A 13 8.07 -23.65 0.24
CA SER A 13 7.64 -22.26 0.47
C SER A 13 6.15 -22.17 0.79
N LEU A 14 5.32 -22.87 0.02
CA LEU A 14 3.88 -22.91 0.22
C LEU A 14 3.48 -23.61 1.52
N LEU A 15 4.18 -24.68 1.90
CA LEU A 15 4.00 -25.34 3.20
C LEU A 15 4.30 -24.40 4.38
N ARG A 16 5.14 -23.39 4.19
CA ARG A 16 5.40 -22.29 5.13
C ARG A 16 4.46 -21.11 4.95
N ARG A 17 3.40 -21.26 4.14
CA ARG A 17 2.41 -20.23 3.81
C ARG A 17 2.99 -19.00 3.12
N HIS A 18 4.10 -19.15 2.36
CA HIS A 18 4.59 -18.07 1.52
C HIS A 18 3.68 -17.93 0.30
N PRO A 19 3.14 -16.73 -0.01
CA PRO A 19 2.06 -16.58 -0.99
C PRO A 19 2.50 -16.59 -2.46
N TRP A 20 3.79 -16.75 -2.76
CA TRP A 20 4.32 -16.63 -4.11
C TRP A 20 4.78 -17.96 -4.68
N VAL A 21 4.34 -18.25 -5.92
CA VAL A 21 4.78 -19.37 -6.73
C VAL A 21 5.57 -18.83 -7.91
N TYR A 22 6.87 -19.08 -7.93
CA TYR A 22 7.74 -18.69 -9.04
C TYR A 22 7.60 -19.67 -10.20
N ASP A 23 7.83 -19.20 -11.44
CA ASP A 23 7.81 -20.00 -12.67
C ASP A 23 8.78 -21.18 -12.60
N THR A 24 9.96 -20.98 -12.01
CA THR A 24 10.99 -22.02 -11.82
C THR A 24 10.54 -23.17 -10.92
N ALA A 25 9.52 -22.94 -10.06
CA ALA A 25 8.94 -23.96 -9.20
C ALA A 25 7.86 -24.80 -9.89
N VAL A 26 7.30 -24.32 -11.00
CA VAL A 26 6.21 -24.97 -11.73
C VAL A 26 6.76 -26.04 -12.67
N GLU A 27 6.16 -27.23 -12.62
CA GLU A 27 6.42 -28.31 -13.58
C GLU A 27 5.55 -28.12 -14.83
N ARG A 28 4.25 -27.93 -14.63
CA ARG A 28 3.29 -27.69 -15.71
C ARG A 28 1.98 -27.06 -15.20
N ALA A 29 1.26 -26.40 -16.10
CA ALA A 29 -0.14 -25.99 -15.90
C ALA A 29 -1.06 -26.97 -16.66
N VAL A 30 -2.17 -27.34 -16.07
CA VAL A 30 -3.20 -28.21 -16.63
C VAL A 30 -4.50 -27.43 -16.76
N GLY A 31 -5.28 -27.67 -17.82
CA GLY A 31 -6.56 -26.98 -18.05
C GLY A 31 -6.44 -25.62 -18.72
N ASN A 32 -5.25 -25.28 -19.25
CA ASN A 32 -4.99 -24.04 -20.01
C ASN A 32 -5.50 -22.76 -19.33
N PRO A 33 -5.07 -22.44 -18.08
CA PRO A 33 -5.53 -21.26 -17.37
C PRO A 33 -5.13 -19.96 -18.09
N LYS A 34 -6.01 -18.98 -18.03
CA LYS A 34 -5.76 -17.62 -18.51
C LYS A 34 -5.20 -16.74 -17.39
N ALA A 35 -4.70 -15.56 -17.75
CA ALA A 35 -4.26 -14.57 -16.78
C ALA A 35 -5.41 -14.18 -15.84
N GLY A 36 -5.15 -14.25 -14.53
CA GLY A 36 -6.13 -13.93 -13.50
C GLY A 36 -7.00 -15.10 -13.03
N ASP A 37 -7.03 -16.23 -13.78
CA ASP A 37 -7.82 -17.40 -13.38
C ASP A 37 -7.36 -17.93 -12.01
N THR A 38 -8.33 -18.32 -11.18
CA THR A 38 -8.05 -19.07 -9.96
C THR A 38 -7.73 -20.52 -10.30
N VAL A 39 -6.55 -20.97 -9.87
CA VAL A 39 -6.04 -22.32 -10.11
C VAL A 39 -5.76 -23.04 -8.79
N LYS A 40 -5.92 -24.36 -8.80
CA LYS A 40 -5.49 -25.24 -7.72
C LYS A 40 -3.99 -25.49 -7.84
N VAL A 41 -3.21 -25.09 -6.84
CA VAL A 41 -1.77 -25.41 -6.77
C VAL A 41 -1.60 -26.71 -6.02
N VAL A 42 -0.93 -27.69 -6.67
CA VAL A 42 -0.72 -29.01 -6.10
C VAL A 42 0.76 -29.38 -6.15
N ALA A 43 1.17 -30.21 -5.19
CA ALA A 43 2.47 -30.84 -5.20
C ALA A 43 2.54 -31.94 -6.30
N LYS A 44 3.72 -32.45 -6.61
CA LYS A 44 3.90 -33.51 -7.63
C LYS A 44 3.14 -34.79 -7.30
N ASP A 45 2.87 -35.05 -6.04
CA ASP A 45 2.09 -36.21 -5.56
C ASP A 45 0.56 -35.96 -5.57
N GLY A 46 0.09 -34.84 -6.09
CA GLY A 46 -1.32 -34.47 -6.17
C GLY A 46 -1.90 -33.80 -4.91
N ARG A 47 -1.11 -33.64 -3.84
CA ARG A 47 -1.56 -33.01 -2.60
C ARG A 47 -1.84 -31.54 -2.82
N PHE A 48 -2.97 -31.03 -2.31
CA PHE A 48 -3.33 -29.62 -2.32
C PHE A 48 -2.30 -28.78 -1.56
N LEU A 49 -1.98 -27.60 -2.09
CA LEU A 49 -1.09 -26.63 -1.45
C LEU A 49 -1.76 -25.27 -1.25
N ALA A 50 -2.45 -24.75 -2.27
CA ALA A 50 -3.13 -23.45 -2.21
C ALA A 50 -4.11 -23.25 -3.37
N TRP A 51 -5.05 -22.34 -3.20
CA TRP A 51 -5.73 -21.65 -4.29
C TRP A 51 -4.92 -20.40 -4.67
N ALA A 52 -4.74 -20.13 -5.95
CA ALA A 52 -3.89 -19.03 -6.40
C ALA A 52 -4.40 -18.41 -7.70
N ALA A 53 -4.13 -17.11 -7.91
CA ALA A 53 -4.31 -16.46 -9.19
C ALA A 53 -3.13 -16.73 -10.10
N TYR A 54 -3.41 -17.13 -11.33
CA TYR A 54 -2.41 -17.47 -12.34
C TYR A 54 -1.97 -16.25 -13.14
N SER A 55 -0.67 -16.15 -13.42
CA SER A 55 -0.09 -15.15 -14.31
C SER A 55 0.85 -15.84 -15.31
N PRO A 56 0.50 -15.93 -16.61
CA PRO A 56 1.31 -16.63 -17.60
C PRO A 56 2.59 -15.89 -17.99
N VAL A 57 2.64 -14.58 -17.80
CA VAL A 57 3.76 -13.70 -18.24
C VAL A 57 4.76 -13.46 -17.13
N SER A 58 4.28 -13.35 -15.89
CA SER A 58 5.10 -12.99 -14.73
C SER A 58 6.06 -14.09 -14.31
N ALA A 59 7.25 -13.72 -13.83
CA ALA A 59 8.14 -14.62 -13.10
C ALA A 59 7.49 -15.15 -11.81
N LEU A 60 6.56 -14.38 -11.21
CA LEU A 60 5.65 -14.86 -10.17
C LEU A 60 4.44 -15.52 -10.85
N ARG A 61 4.58 -16.81 -11.16
CA ARG A 61 3.62 -17.61 -11.94
C ARG A 61 2.24 -17.69 -11.29
N ALA A 62 2.18 -17.66 -9.95
CA ALA A 62 0.91 -17.55 -9.24
C ALA A 62 1.09 -16.86 -7.88
N ARG A 63 0.02 -16.22 -7.42
CA ARG A 63 -0.09 -15.58 -6.10
C ARG A 63 -1.24 -16.21 -5.34
N CYS A 64 -0.97 -16.73 -4.15
CA CYS A 64 -1.95 -17.50 -3.39
C CYS A 64 -3.03 -16.62 -2.78
N TRP A 65 -4.29 -16.99 -3.01
CA TRP A 65 -5.47 -16.48 -2.37
C TRP A 65 -5.69 -17.10 -0.99
N SER A 66 -5.66 -18.45 -0.96
CA SER A 66 -5.91 -19.22 0.26
C SER A 66 -5.09 -20.51 0.29
N PHE A 67 -4.74 -20.91 1.53
CA PHE A 67 -4.10 -22.19 1.84
C PHE A 67 -5.10 -23.21 2.41
N ARG A 68 -6.37 -22.95 2.33
CA ARG A 68 -7.44 -23.83 2.77
C ARG A 68 -8.14 -24.42 1.55
N GLU A 69 -8.20 -25.75 1.50
CA GLU A 69 -8.80 -26.45 0.36
C GLU A 69 -10.31 -26.28 0.29
N ASP A 70 -10.95 -26.12 1.46
CA ASP A 70 -12.40 -25.95 1.62
C ASP A 70 -12.92 -24.53 1.30
N GLU A 71 -12.02 -23.55 1.07
CA GLU A 71 -12.43 -22.19 0.67
C GLU A 71 -12.78 -22.11 -0.82
N VAL A 72 -13.90 -21.46 -1.10
CA VAL A 72 -14.32 -21.07 -2.45
C VAL A 72 -13.95 -19.62 -2.67
N ILE A 73 -13.18 -19.36 -3.74
CA ILE A 73 -12.75 -17.99 -4.09
C ILE A 73 -13.81 -17.43 -5.04
N ASP A 74 -14.81 -16.79 -4.46
CA ASP A 74 -15.97 -16.18 -5.12
C ASP A 74 -16.16 -14.73 -4.66
N ASP A 75 -17.24 -14.07 -5.10
CA ASP A 75 -17.56 -12.69 -4.77
C ASP A 75 -17.72 -12.49 -3.25
N ILE A 76 -18.29 -13.48 -2.54
CA ILE A 76 -18.49 -13.45 -1.08
C ILE A 76 -17.13 -13.51 -0.37
N TRP A 77 -16.20 -14.29 -0.90
CA TRP A 77 -14.85 -14.38 -0.38
C TRP A 77 -14.11 -13.03 -0.50
N PHE A 78 -14.21 -12.36 -1.67
CA PHE A 78 -13.62 -11.03 -1.87
C PHE A 78 -14.24 -9.99 -0.94
N GLU A 79 -15.56 -9.98 -0.81
CA GLU A 79 -16.25 -9.08 0.12
C GLU A 79 -15.78 -9.27 1.56
N LYS A 80 -15.70 -10.52 2.03
CA LYS A 80 -15.19 -10.85 3.36
C LYS A 80 -13.77 -10.30 3.58
N LYS A 81 -12.86 -10.50 2.63
CA LYS A 81 -11.48 -10.00 2.72
C LYS A 81 -11.41 -8.48 2.81
N ILE A 82 -12.20 -7.79 2.00
CA ILE A 82 -12.28 -6.32 2.03
C ILE A 82 -12.83 -5.84 3.38
N ARG A 83 -13.91 -6.43 3.88
CA ARG A 83 -14.48 -6.09 5.20
C ARG A 83 -13.49 -6.31 6.34
N GLU A 84 -12.79 -7.43 6.35
CA GLU A 84 -11.74 -7.74 7.34
C GLU A 84 -10.64 -6.67 7.31
N ALA A 85 -10.17 -6.28 6.12
CA ALA A 85 -9.13 -5.27 5.95
C ALA A 85 -9.57 -3.87 6.42
N VAL A 86 -10.79 -3.46 6.09
CA VAL A 86 -11.38 -2.18 6.53
C VAL A 86 -11.52 -2.14 8.05
N ALA A 87 -12.07 -3.21 8.64
CA ALA A 87 -12.28 -3.32 10.08
C ALA A 87 -10.97 -3.26 10.87
N ALA A 88 -9.91 -3.91 10.36
CA ALA A 88 -8.59 -3.91 11.00
C ALA A 88 -7.95 -2.51 11.12
N ARG A 89 -8.43 -1.53 10.35
CA ARG A 89 -7.91 -0.15 10.34
C ARG A 89 -8.90 0.87 10.91
N ALA A 90 -9.99 0.43 11.50
CA ALA A 90 -11.03 1.33 12.04
C ALA A 90 -10.47 2.29 13.10
N GLY A 91 -9.60 1.83 13.99
CA GLY A 91 -8.99 2.66 15.05
C GLY A 91 -8.13 3.82 14.54
N LEU A 92 -7.69 3.81 13.29
CA LEU A 92 -6.94 4.93 12.70
C LEU A 92 -7.83 6.15 12.45
N LEU A 93 -9.15 5.99 12.33
CA LEU A 93 -10.10 7.08 12.07
C LEU A 93 -10.15 8.13 13.20
N GLU A 94 -9.74 7.79 14.40
CA GLU A 94 -9.62 8.73 15.52
C GLU A 94 -8.53 9.79 15.27
N ARG A 95 -7.53 9.47 14.45
CA ARG A 95 -6.37 10.33 14.18
C ARG A 95 -6.39 10.94 12.80
N THR A 96 -7.00 10.27 11.82
CA THR A 96 -6.91 10.68 10.42
C THR A 96 -8.06 10.14 9.58
N ASN A 97 -8.43 10.89 8.53
CA ASN A 97 -9.29 10.42 7.45
C ASN A 97 -8.49 9.91 6.22
N ALA A 98 -7.15 9.75 6.37
CA ALA A 98 -6.30 9.18 5.31
C ALA A 98 -5.56 7.93 5.83
N ARG A 99 -5.82 6.78 5.24
CA ARG A 99 -5.26 5.50 5.68
C ARG A 99 -5.12 4.51 4.53
N ARG A 100 -4.13 3.61 4.64
CA ARG A 100 -4.08 2.42 3.79
C ARG A 100 -5.10 1.42 4.32
N ILE A 101 -6.09 1.09 3.50
CA ILE A 101 -7.13 0.12 3.84
C ILE A 101 -6.64 -1.29 3.57
N LEU A 102 -5.94 -1.50 2.44
CA LEU A 102 -5.52 -2.82 1.99
C LEU A 102 -4.11 -2.81 1.44
N PHE A 103 -3.32 -3.82 1.81
CA PHE A 103 -1.92 -3.95 1.41
C PHE A 103 -1.59 -5.37 0.96
N GLY A 104 -2.05 -5.75 -0.22
CA GLY A 104 -1.62 -6.94 -0.94
C GLY A 104 -1.68 -8.22 -0.14
N GLU A 105 -0.56 -8.91 -0.12
CA GLU A 105 -0.39 -10.21 0.54
C GLU A 105 -0.65 -10.16 2.05
N ALA A 106 -0.38 -9.03 2.70
CA ALA A 106 -0.61 -8.87 4.14
C ALA A 106 -2.09 -8.97 4.53
N ASP A 107 -2.99 -8.61 3.61
CA ASP A 107 -4.44 -8.64 3.80
C ASP A 107 -5.12 -9.77 2.99
N GLY A 108 -4.32 -10.66 2.39
CA GLY A 108 -4.83 -11.82 1.65
C GLY A 108 -5.39 -11.52 0.26
N LEU A 109 -5.15 -10.31 -0.28
CA LEU A 109 -5.47 -9.91 -1.65
C LEU A 109 -4.20 -9.53 -2.42
N PRO A 110 -3.38 -10.50 -2.84
CA PRO A 110 -2.07 -10.30 -3.43
C PRO A 110 -2.10 -9.34 -4.62
N GLY A 111 -1.26 -8.30 -4.56
CA GLY A 111 -1.12 -7.32 -5.63
C GLY A 111 -2.18 -6.21 -5.64
N LEU A 112 -3.08 -6.14 -4.65
CA LEU A 112 -4.03 -5.03 -4.48
C LEU A 112 -3.55 -4.07 -3.40
N ILE A 113 -3.49 -2.79 -3.71
CA ILE A 113 -3.29 -1.71 -2.74
C ILE A 113 -4.52 -0.81 -2.78
N VAL A 114 -5.02 -0.43 -1.61
CA VAL A 114 -6.13 0.52 -1.47
C VAL A 114 -5.81 1.53 -0.40
N ASP A 115 -5.75 2.80 -0.78
CA ASP A 115 -5.59 3.93 0.11
C ASP A 115 -6.86 4.78 0.13
N GLN A 116 -7.28 5.21 1.31
CA GLN A 116 -8.41 6.12 1.52
C GLN A 116 -7.90 7.52 1.81
N TYR A 117 -8.52 8.51 1.17
CA TYR A 117 -8.32 9.94 1.38
C TYR A 117 -9.69 10.61 1.53
N GLY A 118 -10.10 10.87 2.77
CA GLY A 118 -11.46 11.32 3.07
C GLY A 118 -12.51 10.34 2.54
N ASP A 119 -13.39 10.83 1.66
CA ASP A 119 -14.46 10.04 1.03
C ASP A 119 -14.03 9.36 -0.28
N TRP A 120 -12.74 9.37 -0.61
CA TRP A 120 -12.21 8.87 -1.88
C TRP A 120 -11.25 7.70 -1.66
N LEU A 121 -11.30 6.73 -2.55
CA LEU A 121 -10.36 5.60 -2.56
C LEU A 121 -9.46 5.67 -3.79
N VAL A 122 -8.19 5.30 -3.57
CA VAL A 122 -7.23 5.11 -4.66
C VAL A 122 -6.75 3.67 -4.63
N THR A 123 -6.90 2.99 -5.76
CA THR A 123 -6.51 1.59 -5.92
C THR A 123 -5.29 1.45 -6.82
N GLN A 124 -4.53 0.38 -6.58
CA GLN A 124 -3.51 -0.12 -7.51
C GLN A 124 -3.67 -1.62 -7.69
N PHE A 125 -3.98 -2.04 -8.92
CA PHE A 125 -4.07 -3.44 -9.31
C PHE A 125 -2.75 -3.87 -9.94
N GLN A 126 -1.89 -4.53 -9.18
CA GLN A 126 -0.51 -4.83 -9.57
C GLN A 126 -0.29 -6.29 -9.99
N ALA A 127 -1.33 -7.13 -9.97
CA ALA A 127 -1.25 -8.54 -10.32
C ALA A 127 -2.46 -8.97 -11.15
N ALA A 128 -2.27 -9.98 -12.00
CA ALA A 128 -3.30 -10.46 -12.92
C ALA A 128 -4.57 -10.94 -12.19
N GLY A 129 -4.45 -11.53 -11.00
CA GLY A 129 -5.59 -12.01 -10.24
C GLY A 129 -6.55 -10.90 -9.82
N VAL A 130 -6.04 -9.86 -9.16
CA VAL A 130 -6.86 -8.71 -8.76
C VAL A 130 -7.34 -7.88 -9.95
N GLU A 131 -6.57 -7.86 -11.05
CA GLU A 131 -6.99 -7.21 -12.29
C GLU A 131 -8.22 -7.89 -12.90
N ALA A 132 -8.26 -9.23 -12.90
CA ALA A 132 -9.40 -9.99 -13.42
C ALA A 132 -10.71 -9.72 -12.63
N HIS A 133 -10.59 -9.33 -11.36
CA HIS A 133 -11.74 -9.01 -10.48
C HIS A 133 -11.89 -7.50 -10.22
N ARG A 134 -11.27 -6.66 -11.04
CA ARG A 134 -11.15 -5.21 -10.86
C ARG A 134 -12.49 -4.51 -10.63
N GLU A 135 -13.48 -4.81 -11.47
CA GLU A 135 -14.81 -4.20 -11.39
C GLU A 135 -15.58 -4.65 -10.14
N LEU A 136 -15.51 -5.93 -9.81
CA LEU A 136 -16.07 -6.49 -8.58
C LEU A 136 -15.47 -5.81 -7.35
N ILE A 137 -14.13 -5.77 -7.26
CA ILE A 137 -13.41 -5.16 -6.15
C ILE A 137 -13.77 -3.68 -6.02
N GLY A 138 -13.85 -2.94 -7.13
CA GLY A 138 -14.25 -1.53 -7.12
C GLY A 138 -15.63 -1.31 -6.52
N ARG A 139 -16.64 -2.11 -6.91
CA ARG A 139 -18.00 -2.05 -6.35
C ARG A 139 -18.02 -2.39 -4.87
N LEU A 140 -17.37 -3.49 -4.48
CA LEU A 140 -17.28 -3.92 -3.09
C LEU A 140 -16.60 -2.88 -2.20
N LEU A 141 -15.57 -2.21 -2.70
CA LEU A 141 -14.89 -1.13 -1.97
C LEU A 141 -15.85 0.03 -1.69
N LEU A 142 -16.65 0.50 -2.67
CA LEU A 142 -17.66 1.53 -2.44
C LEU A 142 -18.69 1.09 -1.41
N GLU A 143 -19.22 -0.12 -1.57
CA GLU A 143 -20.26 -0.67 -0.72
C GLU A 143 -19.80 -0.82 0.74
N VAL A 144 -18.61 -1.35 0.96
CA VAL A 144 -18.06 -1.61 2.30
C VAL A 144 -17.61 -0.35 3.01
N THR A 145 -17.07 0.63 2.27
CA THR A 145 -16.49 1.85 2.88
C THR A 145 -17.44 3.04 2.92
N GLY A 146 -18.47 3.05 2.07
CA GLY A 146 -19.33 4.21 1.86
C GLY A 146 -18.63 5.36 1.14
N ALA A 147 -17.51 5.10 0.46
CA ALA A 147 -16.77 6.12 -0.28
C ALA A 147 -17.58 6.61 -1.49
N ARG A 148 -17.32 7.83 -1.94
CA ARG A 148 -18.01 8.45 -3.10
C ARG A 148 -17.48 7.96 -4.43
N GLY A 149 -16.19 7.61 -4.49
CA GLY A 149 -15.58 7.11 -5.72
C GLY A 149 -14.26 6.40 -5.49
N VAL A 150 -13.90 5.55 -6.46
CA VAL A 150 -12.65 4.80 -6.53
C VAL A 150 -11.89 5.23 -7.77
N TYR A 151 -10.68 5.71 -7.57
CA TYR A 151 -9.75 6.06 -8.64
C TYR A 151 -8.68 4.97 -8.78
N ASP A 152 -8.58 4.37 -9.96
CA ASP A 152 -7.52 3.41 -10.26
C ASP A 152 -6.28 4.15 -10.73
N ARG A 153 -5.20 4.01 -9.96
CA ARG A 153 -3.88 4.55 -10.26
C ARG A 153 -2.86 3.43 -10.34
N SER A 154 -3.04 2.54 -11.27
CA SER A 154 -2.22 1.36 -11.44
C SER A 154 -0.93 1.68 -12.21
N ASP A 155 0.18 1.69 -11.47
CA ASP A 155 1.49 2.15 -11.91
C ASP A 155 2.12 1.29 -13.00
N ALA A 156 2.90 1.95 -13.88
CA ALA A 156 3.48 1.38 -15.08
C ALA A 156 4.53 0.27 -14.83
N ALA A 157 5.40 0.43 -13.83
CA ALA A 157 6.58 -0.44 -13.70
C ALA A 157 6.23 -1.87 -13.28
N THR A 158 5.34 -2.04 -12.29
CA THR A 158 4.93 -3.36 -11.79
C THR A 158 4.02 -4.05 -12.80
N ARG A 159 3.07 -3.32 -13.40
CA ARG A 159 2.10 -3.87 -14.35
C ARG A 159 2.73 -4.43 -15.62
N ARG A 160 3.76 -3.76 -16.16
CA ARG A 160 4.50 -4.27 -17.33
C ARG A 160 5.12 -5.66 -17.08
N ARG A 161 5.60 -5.93 -15.87
CA ARG A 161 6.15 -7.25 -15.49
C ARG A 161 5.08 -8.33 -15.39
N GLU A 162 3.84 -7.95 -15.15
CA GLU A 162 2.67 -8.83 -15.11
C GLU A 162 2.00 -8.95 -16.49
N GLY A 163 2.45 -8.19 -17.50
CA GLY A 163 1.82 -8.13 -18.83
C GLY A 163 0.51 -7.35 -18.84
N LEU A 164 0.32 -6.44 -17.88
CA LEU A 164 -0.90 -5.64 -17.72
C LEU A 164 -0.70 -4.22 -18.27
N GLU A 165 -1.77 -3.63 -18.81
CA GLU A 165 -1.80 -2.24 -19.27
C GLU A 165 -1.80 -1.26 -18.09
N VAL A 166 -1.20 -0.09 -18.30
CA VAL A 166 -1.23 1.02 -17.34
C VAL A 166 -2.62 1.63 -17.32
N ARG A 167 -3.13 1.91 -16.12
CA ARG A 167 -4.42 2.57 -15.93
C ARG A 167 -4.30 3.75 -14.97
N SER A 168 -5.06 4.81 -15.28
CA SER A 168 -5.16 6.02 -14.44
C SER A 168 -6.51 6.66 -14.75
N GLU A 169 -7.57 6.15 -14.10
CA GLU A 169 -8.96 6.47 -14.45
C GLU A 169 -9.89 6.32 -13.24
N VAL A 170 -11.08 6.88 -13.32
CA VAL A 170 -12.15 6.60 -12.36
C VAL A 170 -12.63 5.17 -12.61
N LEU A 171 -12.51 4.31 -11.60
CA LEU A 171 -12.95 2.92 -11.69
C LEU A 171 -14.47 2.81 -11.50
N VAL A 172 -14.98 3.46 -10.47
CA VAL A 172 -16.41 3.43 -10.11
C VAL A 172 -16.76 4.62 -9.22
N GLY A 173 -18.02 5.06 -9.29
CA GLY A 173 -18.53 6.18 -8.50
C GLY A 173 -18.21 7.54 -9.09
N GLU A 174 -18.09 8.55 -8.24
CA GLU A 174 -17.85 9.93 -8.64
C GLU A 174 -16.37 10.20 -8.92
N THR A 175 -16.10 11.27 -9.68
CA THR A 175 -14.74 11.75 -9.91
C THR A 175 -14.25 12.55 -8.71
N ALA A 176 -13.07 12.19 -8.19
CA ALA A 176 -12.43 12.92 -7.11
C ALA A 176 -12.11 14.36 -7.50
N PRO A 177 -12.22 15.34 -6.58
CA PRO A 177 -11.76 16.71 -6.81
C PRO A 177 -10.25 16.75 -7.08
N ASP A 178 -9.76 17.85 -7.65
CA ASP A 178 -8.34 18.01 -7.96
C ASP A 178 -7.48 17.95 -6.69
N VAL A 179 -7.98 18.48 -5.59
CA VAL A 179 -7.34 18.42 -4.28
C VAL A 179 -8.33 17.90 -3.26
N ILE A 180 -8.00 16.79 -2.62
CA ILE A 180 -8.75 16.20 -1.50
C ILE A 180 -8.13 16.73 -0.20
N GLU A 181 -8.93 17.37 0.65
CA GLU A 181 -8.48 17.74 1.99
C GLU A 181 -8.49 16.53 2.91
N ILE A 182 -7.36 16.22 3.51
CA ILE A 182 -7.24 15.22 4.57
C ILE A 182 -6.81 15.88 5.88
N VAL A 183 -7.16 15.21 6.98
CA VAL A 183 -6.74 15.62 8.34
C VAL A 183 -5.92 14.49 8.94
N GLU A 184 -4.78 14.82 9.53
CA GLU A 184 -3.92 13.88 10.23
C GLU A 184 -3.40 14.51 11.50
N ASP A 185 -3.74 13.94 12.67
CA ASP A 185 -3.39 14.45 13.99
C ASP A 185 -3.71 15.97 14.16
N GLY A 186 -4.84 16.42 13.58
CA GLY A 186 -5.31 17.81 13.62
C GLY A 186 -4.68 18.74 12.58
N VAL A 187 -3.78 18.25 11.73
CA VAL A 187 -3.17 19.02 10.64
C VAL A 187 -3.88 18.71 9.32
N LYS A 188 -4.19 19.73 8.54
CA LYS A 188 -4.82 19.60 7.21
C LYS A 188 -3.77 19.53 6.12
N TYR A 189 -3.96 18.61 5.17
CA TYR A 189 -3.13 18.46 3.97
C TYR A 189 -4.01 18.38 2.72
N GLY A 190 -3.52 18.92 1.60
CA GLY A 190 -4.12 18.75 0.29
C GLY A 190 -3.47 17.57 -0.43
N VAL A 191 -4.26 16.64 -0.94
CA VAL A 191 -3.81 15.45 -1.66
C VAL A 191 -4.34 15.48 -3.08
N ASP A 192 -3.42 15.39 -4.05
CA ASP A 192 -3.75 15.15 -5.46
C ASP A 192 -3.51 13.66 -5.77
N VAL A 193 -4.59 12.94 -6.04
CA VAL A 193 -4.53 11.50 -6.31
C VAL A 193 -4.10 11.17 -7.73
N ARG A 194 -4.04 12.15 -8.65
CA ARG A 194 -3.67 11.96 -10.06
C ARG A 194 -2.17 12.11 -10.26
N VAL A 195 -1.55 13.17 -9.70
CA VAL A 195 -0.13 13.50 -9.92
C VAL A 195 0.72 13.41 -8.66
N GLY A 196 0.13 13.33 -7.46
CA GLY A 196 0.85 13.20 -6.20
C GLY A 196 1.73 11.94 -6.12
N HIS A 197 2.67 11.92 -5.18
CA HIS A 197 3.56 10.77 -4.99
C HIS A 197 2.81 9.52 -4.51
N LYS A 198 3.27 8.32 -4.91
CA LYS A 198 2.61 7.01 -4.61
C LYS A 198 1.17 7.02 -5.09
N THR A 199 0.20 6.88 -4.20
CA THR A 199 -1.25 6.96 -4.46
C THR A 199 -1.80 8.39 -4.31
N GLY A 200 -0.95 9.37 -3.96
CA GLY A 200 -1.31 10.77 -3.71
C GLY A 200 -0.56 11.37 -2.53
N PHE A 201 -0.29 10.57 -1.48
CA PHE A 201 0.32 11.02 -0.23
C PHE A 201 1.17 9.92 0.44
N TYR A 202 2.15 10.31 1.26
CA TYR A 202 3.00 9.38 2.03
C TYR A 202 2.33 9.01 3.36
N ILE A 203 1.33 8.13 3.34
CA ILE A 203 0.58 7.70 4.53
C ILE A 203 1.52 7.05 5.57
N ASP A 204 2.55 6.34 5.13
CA ASP A 204 3.54 5.64 5.95
C ASP A 204 4.46 6.58 6.76
N GLN A 205 4.49 7.87 6.44
CA GLN A 205 5.31 8.87 7.13
C GLN A 205 4.59 9.64 8.26
N ARG A 206 3.42 9.15 8.72
CA ARG A 206 2.59 9.81 9.74
C ARG A 206 3.38 10.10 11.03
N GLU A 207 4.04 9.11 11.58
CA GLU A 207 4.79 9.28 12.83
C GLU A 207 5.97 10.25 12.67
N SER A 208 6.61 10.26 11.50
CA SER A 208 7.67 11.22 11.20
C SER A 208 7.15 12.66 11.11
N ARG A 209 5.95 12.85 10.52
CA ARG A 209 5.30 14.17 10.48
C ARG A 209 4.90 14.64 11.88
N LEU A 210 4.28 13.77 12.68
CA LEU A 210 3.90 14.06 14.06
C LEU A 210 5.12 14.46 14.90
N PHE A 211 6.21 13.69 14.80
CA PHE A 211 7.47 14.00 15.50
C PHE A 211 8.03 15.36 15.09
N SER A 212 8.04 15.68 13.79
CA SER A 212 8.53 16.98 13.29
C SER A 212 7.69 18.14 13.80
N THR A 213 6.37 17.98 13.86
CA THR A 213 5.43 19.00 14.38
C THR A 213 5.65 19.24 15.87
N ALA A 214 5.85 18.16 16.65
CA ALA A 214 6.12 18.23 18.07
C ALA A 214 7.47 18.91 18.38
N CYS A 215 8.51 18.65 17.58
CA CYS A 215 9.84 19.23 17.75
C CYS A 215 9.91 20.72 17.35
N CYS A 216 9.14 21.14 16.36
CA CYS A 216 9.17 22.52 15.85
C CYS A 216 8.23 23.49 16.61
N GLY A 217 7.48 23.01 17.61
CA GLY A 217 6.40 23.76 18.25
C GLY A 217 5.20 23.90 17.31
N ARG A 218 3.99 23.98 17.84
CA ARG A 218 2.76 24.12 17.05
C ARG A 218 2.88 25.26 16.07
N ILE A 219 2.93 24.94 14.79
CA ILE A 219 2.71 25.94 13.74
C ILE A 219 1.19 26.15 13.70
N PRO A 220 0.68 27.37 13.93
CA PRO A 220 -0.75 27.61 13.93
C PRO A 220 -1.35 27.25 12.57
N SER A 221 -2.45 26.50 12.57
CA SER A 221 -3.18 26.08 11.37
C SER A 221 -3.71 27.21 10.49
N SER A 222 -3.66 28.45 10.97
CA SER A 222 -4.14 29.66 10.27
C SER A 222 -3.15 30.24 9.26
N SER A 223 -1.91 29.72 9.15
CA SER A 223 -0.84 30.31 8.32
C SER A 223 -0.49 29.53 7.04
N TRP A 224 -1.29 28.53 6.67
CA TRP A 224 -0.98 27.70 5.50
C TRP A 224 -1.71 28.18 4.26
N SER A 225 -1.00 28.79 3.32
CA SER A 225 -1.49 29.03 1.96
C SER A 225 -1.43 27.74 1.13
N ARG A 226 -2.24 27.66 0.04
CA ARG A 226 -2.27 26.51 -0.90
C ARG A 226 -0.89 26.12 -1.45
N ALA A 227 0.03 27.08 -1.56
CA ALA A 227 1.39 26.87 -2.04
C ALA A 227 2.29 26.20 -0.99
N GLU A 228 2.09 26.49 0.29
CA GLU A 228 2.92 25.99 1.39
C GLU A 228 2.65 24.52 1.73
N GLY A 229 1.42 24.01 1.52
CA GLY A 229 1.11 22.60 1.66
C GLY A 229 1.83 21.71 0.63
N ALA A 230 1.95 22.19 -0.62
CA ALA A 230 2.71 21.53 -1.66
C ALA A 230 4.22 21.59 -1.39
N GLU A 231 4.72 22.69 -0.82
CA GLU A 231 6.12 22.83 -0.42
C GLU A 231 6.49 21.97 0.77
N LEU A 232 5.59 21.70 1.73
CA LEU A 232 5.88 20.79 2.84
C LEU A 232 6.03 19.33 2.35
N LEU A 233 5.26 18.93 1.36
CA LEU A 233 5.39 17.64 0.68
C LEU A 233 6.71 17.54 -0.10
N LEU A 234 7.11 18.62 -0.77
CA LEU A 234 8.40 18.74 -1.44
C LEU A 234 9.55 18.79 -0.43
N LEU A 235 9.34 19.37 0.74
CA LEU A 235 10.30 19.42 1.84
C LEU A 235 10.58 18.02 2.42
N TYR A 236 9.56 17.16 2.60
CA TYR A 236 9.77 15.79 3.06
C TYR A 236 10.55 14.94 2.04
N GLY A 237 10.28 15.12 0.74
CA GLY A 237 11.10 14.53 -0.31
C GLY A 237 12.54 15.05 -0.31
N ARG A 238 12.77 16.29 0.13
CA ARG A 238 14.09 16.95 0.18
C ARG A 238 14.86 16.75 1.49
N ILE A 239 14.23 16.41 2.61
CA ILE A 239 14.92 16.02 3.86
C ILE A 239 15.82 14.81 3.60
N PHE A 240 15.37 13.85 2.78
CA PHE A 240 16.18 12.72 2.37
C PHE A 240 17.26 13.05 1.33
N THR A 241 17.17 14.20 0.64
CA THR A 241 18.11 14.58 -0.43
C THR A 241 19.04 15.72 -0.07
N GLY A 242 19.09 16.17 1.18
CA GLY A 242 20.10 17.14 1.67
C GLY A 242 19.90 18.60 1.26
N ALA A 243 18.72 18.99 0.74
CA ALA A 243 18.46 20.33 0.22
C ALA A 243 17.54 21.20 1.11
N PHE A 244 17.64 21.06 2.44
CA PHE A 244 16.86 21.85 3.40
C PHE A 244 17.59 23.14 3.77
N LYS A 245 17.48 24.17 2.97
CA LYS A 245 17.98 25.51 3.32
C LYS A 245 16.78 26.47 3.41
N GLY A 246 16.31 26.73 4.65
CA GLY A 246 15.57 27.94 4.88
C GLY A 246 14.28 27.92 5.72
N TRP A 247 13.76 26.78 6.19
CA TRP A 247 12.41 26.76 6.79
C TRP A 247 12.30 26.45 8.29
N CYS A 248 13.25 25.76 8.87
CA CYS A 248 13.37 25.71 10.32
C CYS A 248 14.20 26.90 10.78
N ARG A 249 13.77 27.65 11.81
CA ARG A 249 14.62 28.69 12.39
C ARG A 249 16.03 28.13 12.51
N ARG A 250 17.03 28.79 11.98
CA ARG A 250 18.42 28.34 11.81
C ARG A 250 19.02 27.59 13.00
N SER A 251 18.48 27.77 14.19
CA SER A 251 18.86 27.13 15.45
C SER A 251 18.45 25.66 15.58
N CYS A 252 17.27 25.23 15.10
CA CYS A 252 16.83 23.81 15.20
C CYS A 252 17.52 22.92 14.18
N PHE A 253 17.78 23.43 12.98
CA PHE A 253 18.42 22.64 11.92
C PHE A 253 19.90 22.35 12.22
N ARG A 254 20.64 23.28 12.84
CA ARG A 254 22.05 23.07 13.20
C ARG A 254 22.22 21.97 14.26
N ARG A 255 21.22 21.72 15.12
CA ARG A 255 21.26 20.64 16.13
C ARG A 255 21.00 19.27 15.54
N LEU A 256 20.14 19.17 14.54
CA LEU A 256 19.85 17.89 13.86
C LEU A 256 21.07 17.40 13.04
N VAL A 257 21.89 18.32 12.54
CA VAL A 257 23.05 17.99 11.69
C VAL A 257 24.39 18.02 12.48
N GLY A 258 24.35 18.23 13.79
CA GLY A 258 25.52 18.05 14.66
C GLY A 258 26.55 19.15 14.64
N ARG A 259 26.22 20.39 14.23
CA ARG A 259 27.15 21.52 14.32
C ARG A 259 26.45 22.78 14.89
N GLY A 260 26.78 23.11 16.13
CA GLY A 260 26.49 24.38 16.78
C GLY A 260 25.67 24.32 18.06
N SER A 261 26.10 25.12 19.08
CA SER A 261 25.37 25.35 20.32
C SER A 261 24.13 26.20 20.05
N CYS A 262 22.99 25.82 20.61
CA CYS A 262 21.81 26.68 20.69
C CYS A 262 21.79 27.35 22.05
N ASP A 263 21.81 28.68 22.08
CA ASP A 263 21.52 29.47 23.29
C ASP A 263 20.00 29.49 23.48
N GLY A 264 19.59 29.04 24.66
CA GLY A 264 18.32 29.33 25.32
C GLY A 264 17.04 28.76 24.75
N ALA A 265 16.39 27.90 25.51
CA ALA A 265 14.98 27.54 25.51
C ALA A 265 14.46 26.46 24.50
N CYS A 266 15.23 25.42 24.24
CA CYS A 266 14.65 24.16 23.77
C CYS A 266 15.21 23.01 24.61
N GLN A 267 14.51 22.64 25.70
CA GLN A 267 14.82 21.45 26.48
C GLN A 267 14.27 20.22 25.74
N CYS A 268 15.01 19.73 24.74
CA CYS A 268 14.84 18.35 24.29
C CYS A 268 15.44 17.41 25.32
N ARG A 269 14.61 16.68 26.07
CA ARG A 269 15.09 15.57 26.90
C ARG A 269 15.89 14.62 26.00
N LYS A 270 17.09 14.28 26.47
CA LYS A 270 17.91 13.21 25.90
C LYS A 270 17.23 11.86 26.16
N GLU A 271 16.32 11.45 25.30
CA GLU A 271 15.89 10.06 25.27
C GLU A 271 16.76 9.31 24.26
N ARG A 272 17.24 8.15 24.72
CA ARG A 272 18.22 7.31 24.05
C ARG A 272 17.74 6.92 22.67
N PHE A 273 18.51 7.26 21.66
CA PHE A 273 18.33 6.70 20.32
C PHE A 273 18.53 5.18 20.39
N TYR A 274 17.53 4.45 19.93
CA TYR A 274 17.62 3.02 19.67
C TYR A 274 18.70 2.77 18.61
N GLN A 275 19.81 2.19 19.00
CA GLN A 275 20.78 1.63 18.05
C GLN A 275 20.24 0.25 17.62
N PRO A 276 20.01 0.01 16.32
CA PRO A 276 19.74 -1.35 15.87
C PRO A 276 21.01 -2.17 16.07
N SER A 277 20.91 -3.17 16.95
CA SER A 277 21.93 -4.19 17.12
C SER A 277 22.25 -4.84 15.78
N ARG A 278 23.54 -4.84 15.44
CA ARG A 278 24.11 -5.63 14.34
C ARG A 278 23.70 -7.10 14.54
N MET A 279 22.83 -7.62 13.72
CA MET A 279 22.75 -9.07 13.50
C MET A 279 23.88 -9.41 12.52
N ALA A 280 24.89 -10.11 13.05
CA ALA A 280 25.88 -10.82 12.27
C ALA A 280 25.23 -12.07 11.68
N LEU A 281 25.49 -12.30 10.37
CA LEU A 281 25.43 -13.51 9.55
C LEU A 281 24.21 -14.43 9.68
#